data_cc6ca7e62dd1a282c8245ab2a4adf90f
#
_entry.id   cc6ca7e62dd1a282c8245ab2a4adf90f
#
_cell.length_a   1.000
_cell.length_b   1.000
_cell.length_c   1.000
_cell.angle_alpha   90.00
_cell.angle_beta   90.00
_cell.angle_gamma   90.00
#
_symmetry.space_group_name_H-M   'P 1'
#
loop_
_entity.id
_entity.type
_entity.pdbx_description
1 polymer ?
#
loop_
_entity_poly.entity_id
_entity_poly.type
_entity_poly.pdbx_seq_one_letter_code
_entity_poly.pdbx_strand_id
1 'polypeptide(L)'
;KDNNAARAYFGLSLEVYKAVIRAEQGLDLTQIALDTANRIDAIIRQHIFEKGTLIVDWPLKDRLVGMMKLDIEDYLIDEVKRKYDLSMTFDDMDAIIDRAVDVAQKWFR
;
A
#
# COMPACT_ATOMS: atom_id res chain seq x y z
N LYS A 1 -5.39 13.73 -10.34
CA LYS A 1 -6.29 14.55 -9.87
C LYS A 1 -7.20 14.06 -8.75
N ASP A 2 -7.70 12.89 -8.81
CA ASP A 2 -8.47 12.33 -7.72
C ASP A 2 -7.53 11.59 -6.79
N ASN A 3 -7.33 12.15 -5.58
CA ASN A 3 -6.40 11.58 -4.60
C ASN A 3 -7.10 10.87 -3.45
N ASN A 4 -8.39 10.57 -3.60
CA ASN A 4 -9.13 9.95 -2.51
C ASN A 4 -8.55 8.58 -2.11
N ALA A 5 -8.17 7.77 -3.10
CA ALA A 5 -7.55 6.49 -2.81
C ALA A 5 -6.20 6.68 -2.11
N ALA A 6 -5.38 7.62 -2.60
CA ALA A 6 -4.08 7.88 -2.00
C ALA A 6 -4.20 8.36 -0.55
N ARG A 7 -5.21 9.19 -0.26
CA ARG A 7 -5.47 9.62 1.11
C ARG A 7 -5.81 8.45 2.01
N ALA A 8 -6.61 7.52 1.51
CA ALA A 8 -6.96 6.33 2.29
C ALA A 8 -5.74 5.45 2.52
N TYR A 9 -4.89 5.26 1.52
CA TYR A 9 -3.65 4.51 1.69
C TYR A 9 -2.75 5.17 2.72
N PHE A 10 -2.67 6.48 2.71
CA PHE A 10 -1.89 7.22 3.70
C PHE A 10 -2.42 6.97 5.11
N GLY A 11 -3.72 7.11 5.30
CA GLY A 11 -4.34 6.95 6.62
C GLY A 11 -4.13 5.56 7.19
N LEU A 12 -4.38 4.53 6.38
CA LEU A 12 -4.23 3.15 6.87
C LEU A 12 -2.76 2.80 7.12
N SER A 13 -1.84 3.32 6.31
CA SER A 13 -0.42 3.08 6.52
C SER A 13 0.06 3.76 7.80
N LEU A 14 -0.35 5.00 8.01
CA LEU A 14 0.02 5.75 9.20
C LEU A 14 -0.48 5.06 10.47
N GLU A 15 -1.69 4.53 10.43
CA GLU A 15 -2.27 3.83 11.56
C GLU A 15 -1.42 2.61 11.93
N VAL A 16 -1.01 1.80 10.94
CA VAL A 16 -0.18 0.64 11.19
C VAL A 16 1.20 1.06 11.70
N TYR A 17 1.79 2.08 11.08
CA TYR A 17 3.13 2.53 11.49
C TYR A 17 3.13 3.09 12.91
N LYS A 18 2.08 3.78 13.33
CA LYS A 18 1.99 4.27 14.71
C LYS A 18 1.97 3.13 15.72
N ALA A 19 1.44 1.98 15.32
CA ALA A 19 1.36 0.83 16.21
C ALA A 19 2.69 0.06 16.31
N VAL A 20 3.52 0.09 15.26
CA VAL A 20 4.74 -0.74 15.21
C VAL A 20 6.03 0.05 15.31
N ILE A 21 6.01 1.35 15.06
CA ILE A 21 7.21 2.19 15.10
C ILE A 21 7.20 3.00 16.39
N ARG A 22 8.27 2.85 17.16
CA ARG A 22 8.36 3.52 18.46
C ARG A 22 8.84 4.96 18.30
N ALA A 23 8.35 5.83 19.17
CA ALA A 23 8.72 7.23 19.15
C ALA A 23 10.23 7.44 19.32
N GLU A 24 10.87 6.61 20.13
CA GLU A 24 12.31 6.75 20.38
C GLU A 24 13.17 6.44 19.16
N GLN A 25 12.60 5.87 18.11
CA GLN A 25 13.36 5.64 16.88
C GLN A 25 13.59 6.93 16.09
N GLY A 26 12.88 8.00 16.43
CA GLY A 26 13.09 9.30 15.78
C GLY A 26 12.72 9.35 14.31
N LEU A 27 11.84 8.46 13.86
CA LEU A 27 11.45 8.40 12.46
C LEU A 27 10.25 9.30 12.18
N ASP A 28 10.23 9.88 10.99
CA ASP A 28 9.10 10.70 10.55
C ASP A 28 8.03 9.79 9.96
N LEU A 29 7.09 9.35 10.79
CA LEU A 29 6.03 8.43 10.39
C LEU A 29 5.15 9.00 9.30
N THR A 30 4.90 10.30 9.35
CA THR A 30 4.07 10.96 8.34
C THR A 30 4.72 10.86 6.98
N GLN A 31 6.03 11.11 6.89
CA GLN A 31 6.73 11.02 5.62
C GLN A 31 6.78 9.58 5.13
N ILE A 32 7.04 8.62 6.01
CA ILE A 32 7.08 7.21 5.64
C ILE A 32 5.71 6.78 5.12
N ALA A 33 4.63 7.17 5.78
CA ALA A 33 3.27 6.83 5.34
C ALA A 33 2.91 7.51 4.02
N LEU A 34 3.38 8.73 3.82
CA LEU A 34 3.13 9.44 2.56
C LEU A 34 3.84 8.75 1.40
N ASP A 35 5.10 8.39 1.59
CA ASP A 35 5.86 7.66 0.58
C ASP A 35 5.19 6.31 0.27
N THR A 36 4.73 5.62 1.31
CA THR A 36 4.02 4.35 1.15
C THR A 36 2.74 4.53 0.34
N ALA A 37 1.95 5.54 0.66
CA ALA A 37 0.69 5.80 -0.05
C ALA A 37 0.93 6.07 -1.53
N ASN A 38 1.94 6.88 -1.84
CA ASN A 38 2.27 7.19 -3.23
C ASN A 38 2.73 5.94 -3.98
N ARG A 39 3.52 5.09 -3.34
CA ARG A 39 4.00 3.88 -3.99
C ARG A 39 2.88 2.85 -4.16
N ILE A 40 2.02 2.69 -3.16
CA ILE A 40 0.87 1.79 -3.27
C ILE A 40 -0.02 2.24 -4.42
N ASP A 41 -0.29 3.53 -4.52
CA ASP A 41 -1.12 4.06 -5.60
C ASP A 41 -0.49 3.75 -6.96
N ALA A 42 0.80 3.96 -7.10
CA ALA A 42 1.50 3.68 -8.35
C ALA A 42 1.47 2.20 -8.70
N ILE A 43 1.71 1.32 -7.72
CA ILE A 43 1.71 -0.12 -7.94
C ILE A 43 0.32 -0.59 -8.37
N ILE A 44 -0.73 -0.15 -7.66
CA ILE A 44 -2.09 -0.56 -7.98
C ILE A 44 -2.47 -0.11 -9.38
N ARG A 45 -2.22 1.16 -9.72
CA ARG A 45 -2.55 1.68 -11.05
C ARG A 45 -1.80 0.94 -12.15
N GLN A 46 -0.56 0.56 -11.90
CA GLN A 46 0.23 -0.18 -12.87
C GLN A 46 -0.40 -1.52 -13.21
N HIS A 47 -1.03 -2.16 -12.24
CA HIS A 47 -1.63 -3.48 -12.44
C HIS A 47 -3.05 -3.44 -13.00
N ILE A 48 -3.85 -2.45 -12.60
CA ILE A 48 -5.28 -2.44 -12.94
C ILE A 48 -5.63 -1.60 -14.17
N PHE A 49 -4.68 -0.83 -14.69
CA PHE A 49 -4.85 -0.08 -15.94
C PHE A 49 -3.98 -0.68 -17.03
N GLU A 50 -4.54 -0.76 -18.23
CA GLU A 50 -3.80 -1.21 -19.40
C GLU A 50 -3.99 -0.17 -20.51
N LYS A 51 -2.90 0.46 -20.94
CA LYS A 51 -2.93 1.52 -21.95
C LYS A 51 -3.93 2.62 -21.59
N GLY A 52 -3.94 2.99 -20.31
CA GLY A 52 -4.80 4.05 -19.82
C GLY A 52 -6.24 3.66 -19.55
N THR A 53 -6.59 2.40 -19.76
CA THR A 53 -7.97 1.92 -19.57
C THR A 53 -8.02 0.94 -18.40
N LEU A 54 -9.01 1.15 -17.53
CA LEU A 54 -9.21 0.25 -16.39
C LEU A 54 -9.60 -1.14 -16.87
N ILE A 55 -8.91 -2.15 -16.36
CA ILE A 55 -9.20 -3.54 -16.70
C ILE A 55 -10.55 -3.93 -16.09
N VAL A 56 -11.48 -4.39 -16.93
CA VAL A 56 -12.83 -4.75 -16.51
C VAL A 56 -12.77 -5.92 -15.53
N ASP A 57 -13.51 -5.80 -14.43
CA ASP A 57 -13.61 -6.84 -13.39
C ASP A 57 -12.25 -7.25 -12.82
N TRP A 58 -11.33 -6.29 -12.74
CA TRP A 58 -10.00 -6.58 -12.22
C TRP A 58 -10.01 -7.21 -10.83
N PRO A 59 -10.95 -6.86 -9.90
CA PRO A 59 -10.96 -7.51 -8.59
C PRO A 59 -11.21 -9.01 -8.63
N LEU A 60 -11.81 -9.51 -9.71
CA LEU A 60 -12.08 -10.93 -9.87
C LEU A 60 -10.94 -11.68 -10.54
N LYS A 61 -9.90 -10.99 -10.96
CA LYS A 61 -8.75 -11.59 -11.63
C LYS A 61 -7.69 -11.94 -10.58
N ASP A 62 -7.78 -13.17 -10.07
CA ASP A 62 -6.95 -13.61 -8.94
C ASP A 62 -5.46 -13.45 -9.19
N ARG A 63 -5.01 -13.76 -10.39
CA ARG A 63 -3.59 -13.64 -10.72
C ARG A 63 -3.13 -12.18 -10.67
N LEU A 64 -3.92 -11.30 -11.23
CA LEU A 64 -3.60 -9.86 -11.23
C LEU A 64 -3.53 -9.33 -9.81
N VAL A 65 -4.55 -9.63 -9.01
CA VAL A 65 -4.61 -9.18 -7.61
C VAL A 65 -3.45 -9.76 -6.81
N GLY A 66 -3.14 -11.04 -7.02
CA GLY A 66 -2.03 -11.69 -6.33
C GLY A 66 -0.69 -11.03 -6.63
N MET A 67 -0.43 -10.72 -7.90
CA MET A 67 0.81 -10.07 -8.28
C MET A 67 0.90 -8.65 -7.74
N MET A 68 -0.24 -7.93 -7.73
CA MET A 68 -0.30 -6.60 -7.17
C MET A 68 0.04 -6.62 -5.68
N LYS A 69 -0.53 -7.58 -4.93
CA LYS A 69 -0.24 -7.72 -3.50
C LYS A 69 1.24 -8.04 -3.24
N LEU A 70 1.83 -8.89 -4.09
CA LEU A 70 3.25 -9.21 -3.97
C LEU A 70 4.12 -7.98 -4.18
N ASP A 71 3.80 -7.15 -5.15
CA ASP A 71 4.58 -5.94 -5.41
C ASP A 71 4.50 -4.97 -4.25
N ILE A 72 3.32 -4.84 -3.62
CA ILE A 72 3.18 -4.00 -2.44
C ILE A 72 3.99 -4.59 -1.28
N GLU A 73 3.93 -5.90 -1.10
CA GLU A 73 4.69 -6.57 -0.05
C GLU A 73 6.20 -6.35 -0.22
N ASP A 74 6.70 -6.51 -1.44
CA ASP A 74 8.11 -6.29 -1.74
C ASP A 74 8.53 -4.86 -1.38
N TYR A 75 7.71 -3.89 -1.71
CA TYR A 75 7.97 -2.51 -1.34
C TYR A 75 8.04 -2.36 0.19
N LEU A 76 7.06 -2.91 0.91
CA LEU A 76 7.02 -2.79 2.36
C LEU A 76 8.23 -3.45 3.02
N ILE A 77 8.66 -4.59 2.49
CA ILE A 77 9.84 -5.27 3.02
C ILE A 77 11.10 -4.46 2.75
N ASP A 78 11.32 -4.06 1.50
CA ASP A 78 12.60 -3.47 1.10
C ASP A 78 12.72 -2.00 1.46
N GLU A 79 11.64 -1.23 1.26
CA GLU A 79 11.71 0.22 1.39
C GLU A 79 11.20 0.74 2.72
N VAL A 80 10.59 -0.12 3.54
CA VAL A 80 10.09 0.29 4.84
C VAL A 80 10.73 -0.56 5.94
N LYS A 81 10.45 -1.87 5.95
CA LYS A 81 10.92 -2.72 7.03
C LYS A 81 12.45 -2.77 7.12
N ARG A 82 13.11 -3.05 6.01
CA ARG A 82 14.57 -3.15 5.98
C ARG A 82 15.23 -1.80 6.07
N LYS A 83 14.72 -0.83 5.32
CA LYS A 83 15.31 0.49 5.26
C LYS A 83 15.38 1.15 6.62
N TYR A 84 14.34 1.00 7.42
CA TYR A 84 14.25 1.63 8.74
C TYR A 84 14.47 0.66 9.89
N ASP A 85 14.84 -0.59 9.58
CA ASP A 85 15.12 -1.62 10.59
C ASP A 85 13.95 -1.80 11.56
N LEU A 86 12.76 -2.03 11.00
CA LEU A 86 11.53 -2.12 11.77
C LEU A 86 11.15 -3.57 12.07
N SER A 87 10.47 -3.77 13.20
CA SER A 87 9.97 -5.08 13.61
C SER A 87 8.56 -5.32 13.09
N MET A 88 8.32 -5.02 11.81
CA MET A 88 7.03 -5.27 11.19
C MET A 88 6.89 -6.77 10.90
N THR A 89 5.76 -7.32 11.28
CA THR A 89 5.42 -8.71 10.99
C THR A 89 4.72 -8.80 9.63
N PHE A 90 4.57 -10.03 9.12
CA PHE A 90 3.76 -10.23 7.91
C PHE A 90 2.30 -9.84 8.16
N ASP A 91 1.78 -10.04 9.38
CA ASP A 91 0.42 -9.59 9.70
C ASP A 91 0.29 -8.07 9.61
N ASP A 92 1.29 -7.34 10.06
CA ASP A 92 1.29 -5.87 9.94
C ASP A 92 1.25 -5.45 8.48
N MET A 93 2.06 -6.11 7.64
CA MET A 93 2.09 -5.79 6.21
C MET A 93 0.80 -6.17 5.52
N ASP A 94 0.23 -7.33 5.87
CA ASP A 94 -1.05 -7.77 5.32
C ASP A 94 -2.17 -6.80 5.69
N ALA A 95 -2.12 -6.23 6.90
CA ALA A 95 -3.11 -5.23 7.30
C ALA A 95 -3.09 -4.02 6.35
N ILE A 96 -1.90 -3.60 5.90
CA ILE A 96 -1.79 -2.53 4.92
C ILE A 96 -2.26 -3.01 3.55
N ILE A 97 -1.76 -4.16 3.10
CA ILE A 97 -2.00 -4.67 1.75
C ILE A 97 -3.48 -4.93 1.51
N ASP A 98 -4.11 -5.68 2.40
CA ASP A 98 -5.50 -6.09 2.21
C ASP A 98 -6.43 -4.88 2.24
N ARG A 99 -6.18 -3.95 3.16
CA ARG A 99 -7.00 -2.74 3.25
C ARG A 99 -6.78 -1.82 2.05
N ALA A 100 -5.55 -1.78 1.51
CA ALA A 100 -5.27 -0.98 0.32
C ALA A 100 -6.03 -1.55 -0.90
N VAL A 101 -6.06 -2.88 -1.04
CA VAL A 101 -6.81 -3.51 -2.13
C VAL A 101 -8.29 -3.23 -1.98
N ASP A 102 -8.83 -3.29 -0.77
CA ASP A 102 -10.24 -2.97 -0.52
C ASP A 102 -10.56 -1.52 -0.93
N VAL A 103 -9.68 -0.58 -0.59
CA VAL A 103 -9.83 0.81 -1.00
C VAL A 103 -9.82 0.92 -2.52
N ALA A 104 -8.89 0.24 -3.18
CA ALA A 104 -8.79 0.29 -4.63
C ALA A 104 -10.06 -0.23 -5.31
N GLN A 105 -10.63 -1.32 -4.78
CA GLN A 105 -11.88 -1.86 -5.31
C GLN A 105 -13.02 -0.84 -5.20
N LYS A 106 -12.99 -0.02 -4.18
CA LYS A 106 -14.01 1.00 -3.97
C LYS A 106 -13.87 2.16 -4.95
N TRP A 107 -12.63 2.58 -5.24
CA TRP A 107 -12.39 3.77 -6.05
C TRP A 107 -12.13 3.51 -7.53
N PHE A 108 -11.76 2.29 -7.89
CA PHE A 108 -11.43 1.92 -9.27
C PHE A 108 -12.31 0.77 -9.74
N ARG A 109 -13.53 1.10 -10.09
CA ARG A 109 -14.45 0.10 -10.64
C ARG A 109 -14.83 0.40 -12.07
#